data_85bbdbe86e05f1606a132c87310e63d1
#
_entry.id   85bbdbe86e05f1606a132c87310e63d1
#
_cell.length_a   1.000
_cell.length_b   1.000
_cell.length_c   1.000
_cell.angle_alpha   90.00
_cell.angle_beta   90.00
_cell.angle_gamma   90.00
#
_symmetry.space_group_name_H-M   'P 1'
#
loop_
_entity.id
_entity.type
_entity.pdbx_description
1 polymer ?
#
loop_
_entity_poly.entity_id
_entity_poly.type
_entity_poly.pdbx_seq_one_letter_code
_entity_poly.pdbx_strand_id
1 'polypeptide(L)'
;MQVEENVSVVIQRKLLAKCKDPSMFTIPCTIGNTQLEKAMLDLGASINVMLYSIYIFLKLGPLNKTGVVIQLADRSIPYPKGVVEDVLVQVNDLVFPADFYVLDMENGDQITPILLGRPFLKTSKTKIDVHSGILTMEFDGETVKFNIYDAMKYPIDDNPVYSINVIDSLA
;
A
#
# COMPACT_ATOMS: atom_id res chain seq x y z
N MET A 1 -14.09 -9.87 -17.81
CA MET A 1 -13.35 -10.34 -17.70
C MET A 1 -12.15 -9.68 -17.25
N GLN A 2 -11.13 -10.07 -17.42
CA GLN A 2 -10.03 -9.58 -16.83
C GLN A 2 -9.66 -8.23 -17.18
N VAL A 3 -10.02 -7.82 -18.28
CA VAL A 3 -9.61 -6.56 -18.76
C VAL A 3 -9.98 -5.43 -17.85
N GLU A 4 -11.17 -5.46 -17.38
CA GLU A 4 -11.58 -4.40 -16.54
C GLU A 4 -10.81 -4.41 -15.27
N GLU A 5 -10.52 -5.55 -14.77
CA GLU A 5 -9.83 -5.62 -13.55
C GLU A 5 -8.44 -5.06 -13.70
N ASN A 6 -7.83 -5.30 -14.83
CA ASN A 6 -6.52 -4.83 -15.01
C ASN A 6 -6.43 -3.34 -15.00
N VAL A 7 -7.34 -2.72 -15.63
CA VAL A 7 -7.31 -1.30 -15.74
C VAL A 7 -7.47 -0.63 -14.39
N SER A 8 -8.11 -1.28 -13.50
CA SER A 8 -8.38 -0.64 -12.23
C SER A 8 -7.15 -0.52 -11.37
N VAL A 9 -6.07 -1.14 -11.74
CA VAL A 9 -4.92 -1.09 -10.91
C VAL A 9 -3.89 -0.17 -11.51
N VAL A 10 -4.03 1.10 -11.36
CA VAL A 10 -3.07 2.05 -11.84
C VAL A 10 -2.53 2.77 -10.62
N ILE A 11 -1.25 2.73 -10.48
CA ILE A 11 -0.64 3.34 -9.34
C ILE A 11 -0.01 4.65 -9.74
N GLN A 12 -0.31 5.68 -9.00
CA GLN A 12 0.04 7.00 -9.40
C GLN A 12 1.24 7.56 -8.72
N ARG A 13 2.35 7.04 -8.97
CA ARG A 13 3.42 7.46 -8.29
C ARG A 13 3.99 8.78 -8.52
N LYS A 14 3.89 9.28 -9.62
CA LYS A 14 4.46 10.55 -9.79
C LYS A 14 3.80 11.61 -8.97
N LEU A 15 2.59 11.34 -8.56
CA LEU A 15 1.91 12.31 -7.78
C LEU A 15 2.54 12.47 -6.44
N LEU A 16 3.14 11.40 -6.02
CA LEU A 16 3.71 11.45 -4.75
C LEU A 16 4.87 12.35 -4.77
N ALA A 17 5.55 12.37 -5.84
CA ALA A 17 6.74 13.14 -5.92
C ALA A 17 6.46 14.58 -5.67
N LYS A 18 5.29 14.99 -6.03
CA LYS A 18 5.00 16.35 -5.84
C LYS A 18 4.42 16.58 -4.55
N CYS A 19 3.97 15.61 -3.99
CA CYS A 19 3.62 15.66 -2.81
C CYS A 19 2.68 15.98 -2.18
N LYS A 20 2.02 16.12 -2.25
CA LYS A 20 0.99 16.46 -1.60
C LYS A 20 -0.20 15.89 -2.08
N ASP A 21 -0.28 14.74 -2.66
CA ASP A 21 -1.49 14.07 -3.09
C ASP A 21 -2.25 13.65 -1.85
N PRO A 22 -3.37 14.27 -1.57
CA PRO A 22 -4.12 13.94 -0.36
C PRO A 22 -4.75 12.56 -0.38
N SER A 23 -4.59 11.81 -1.44
CA SER A 23 -5.13 10.48 -1.48
C SER A 23 -4.11 9.43 -1.05
N MET A 24 -2.91 9.83 -0.67
CA MET A 24 -1.87 8.91 -0.26
C MET A 24 -1.25 9.33 1.05
N PHE A 25 -1.16 8.40 1.97
CA PHE A 25 -0.62 8.67 3.29
C PHE A 25 0.21 7.48 3.73
N THR A 26 1.12 7.67 4.68
CA THR A 26 1.88 6.55 5.23
C THR A 26 1.54 6.36 6.68
N ILE A 27 1.46 5.12 7.11
CA ILE A 27 1.24 4.80 8.50
C ILE A 27 2.16 3.64 8.87
N PRO A 28 2.48 3.50 10.15
CA PRO A 28 3.23 2.31 10.56
C PRO A 28 2.28 1.15 10.74
N CYS A 29 2.75 -0.04 10.46
CA CYS A 29 1.98 -1.24 10.73
C CYS A 29 2.93 -2.39 11.03
N THR A 30 2.40 -3.47 11.54
CA THR A 30 3.22 -4.64 11.89
C THR A 30 2.64 -5.87 11.20
N ILE A 31 3.50 -6.67 10.60
CA ILE A 31 3.10 -7.94 10.02
C ILE A 31 4.01 -8.98 10.66
N GLY A 32 3.42 -9.92 11.37
CA GLY A 32 4.19 -10.89 12.13
C GLY A 32 4.99 -10.16 13.21
N ASN A 33 6.29 -10.31 13.19
CA ASN A 33 7.13 -9.65 14.16
C ASN A 33 7.85 -8.45 13.56
N THR A 34 7.48 -8.03 12.37
CA THR A 34 8.20 -6.98 11.67
C THR A 34 7.39 -5.72 11.61
N GLN A 35 7.97 -4.62 12.06
CA GLN A 35 7.32 -3.34 11.98
C GLN A 35 7.71 -2.66 10.68
N LEU A 36 6.73 -2.26 9.91
CA LEU A 36 6.93 -1.55 8.67
C LEU A 36 6.55 -0.11 8.96
N GLU A 37 7.53 0.76 8.95
CA GLU A 37 7.29 2.12 9.37
C GLU A 37 6.48 2.95 8.41
N LYS A 38 6.50 2.60 7.15
CA LYS A 38 5.87 3.43 6.14
C LYS A 38 5.05 2.62 5.18
N ALA A 39 3.98 2.05 5.67
CA ALA A 39 3.02 1.40 4.80
C ALA A 39 2.21 2.50 4.13
N MET A 40 2.09 2.46 2.82
CA MET A 40 1.39 3.51 2.09
C MET A 40 -0.08 3.19 1.92
N LEU A 41 -0.93 4.13 2.28
CA LEU A 41 -2.35 4.01 2.02
C LEU A 41 -2.65 4.78 0.74
N ASP A 42 -3.28 4.14 -0.23
CA ASP A 42 -3.53 4.75 -1.52
C ASP A 42 -4.97 4.54 -1.96
N LEU A 43 -5.77 5.60 -1.95
CA LEU A 43 -7.15 5.52 -2.36
C LEU A 43 -7.30 5.24 -3.85
N GLY A 44 -6.27 5.51 -4.62
CA GLY A 44 -6.32 5.27 -6.05
C GLY A 44 -6.00 3.85 -6.46
N ALA A 45 -5.50 3.04 -5.54
CA ALA A 45 -5.10 1.67 -5.88
C ALA A 45 -6.25 0.70 -5.63
N SER A 46 -6.50 -0.16 -6.57
CA SER A 46 -7.61 -1.11 -6.43
C SER A 46 -7.18 -2.42 -5.79
N ILE A 47 -5.89 -2.59 -5.50
CA ILE A 47 -5.39 -3.78 -4.84
C ILE A 47 -4.35 -3.39 -3.81
N ASN A 48 -4.02 -4.32 -2.93
CA ASN A 48 -2.89 -4.13 -2.04
C ASN A 48 -1.67 -4.78 -2.69
N VAL A 49 -0.51 -4.17 -2.53
CA VAL A 49 0.72 -4.63 -3.18
C VAL A 49 1.83 -4.79 -2.16
N MET A 50 2.62 -5.83 -2.32
CA MET A 50 3.78 -6.07 -1.47
C MET A 50 4.99 -6.33 -2.36
N LEU A 51 6.15 -5.79 -2.01
CA LEU A 51 7.35 -6.07 -2.76
C LEU A 51 7.78 -7.51 -2.49
N TYR A 52 8.31 -8.16 -3.50
CA TYR A 52 8.73 -9.54 -3.37
C TYR A 52 9.79 -9.70 -2.28
N SER A 53 10.70 -8.73 -2.16
CA SER A 53 11.73 -8.80 -1.14
C SER A 53 11.12 -8.80 0.27
N ILE A 54 10.03 -8.08 0.45
CA ILE A 54 9.36 -8.02 1.73
C ILE A 54 8.62 -9.34 1.97
N TYR A 55 7.99 -9.87 0.92
CA TYR A 55 7.31 -11.13 1.03
C TYR A 55 8.27 -12.24 1.48
N ILE A 56 9.47 -12.26 0.91
CA ILE A 56 10.47 -13.25 1.27
C ILE A 56 10.94 -13.03 2.70
N PHE A 57 11.19 -11.78 3.06
CA PHE A 57 11.68 -11.48 4.39
C PHE A 57 10.66 -11.86 5.46
N LEU A 58 9.39 -11.64 5.19
CA LEU A 58 8.35 -11.92 6.17
C LEU A 58 7.95 -13.40 6.24
N LYS A 59 8.37 -14.18 5.29
CA LYS A 59 8.09 -15.62 5.25
C LYS A 59 6.59 -15.91 5.39
N LEU A 60 5.84 -15.35 4.47
CA LEU A 60 4.38 -15.37 4.59
C LEU A 60 3.69 -16.61 4.01
N GLY A 61 4.40 -17.57 3.58
CA GLY A 61 3.76 -18.77 3.06
C GLY A 61 3.65 -18.75 1.54
N PRO A 62 2.87 -19.61 0.96
CA PRO A 62 2.90 -19.80 -0.48
C PRO A 62 2.17 -18.70 -1.22
N LEU A 63 2.60 -18.48 -2.45
CA LEU A 63 1.90 -17.56 -3.34
C LEU A 63 0.93 -18.35 -4.17
N ASN A 64 -0.26 -17.80 -4.35
CA ASN A 64 -1.24 -18.40 -5.23
C ASN A 64 -1.16 -17.72 -6.58
N LYS A 65 -1.44 -18.44 -7.64
CA LYS A 65 -1.39 -17.85 -8.97
C LYS A 65 -2.50 -16.85 -9.14
N THR A 66 -2.25 -15.88 -9.97
CA THR A 66 -3.25 -14.88 -10.26
C THR A 66 -3.25 -14.56 -11.74
N GLY A 67 -4.42 -14.22 -12.26
CA GLY A 67 -4.53 -13.78 -13.63
C GLY A 67 -4.60 -12.25 -13.74
N VAL A 68 -4.41 -11.56 -12.62
CA VAL A 68 -4.50 -10.13 -12.65
C VAL A 68 -3.26 -9.54 -13.29
N VAL A 69 -3.45 -8.54 -14.13
CA VAL A 69 -2.37 -7.82 -14.75
C VAL A 69 -2.37 -6.43 -14.15
N ILE A 70 -1.22 -5.96 -13.73
CA ILE A 70 -1.12 -4.69 -13.05
C ILE A 70 -0.48 -3.67 -13.99
N GLN A 71 -1.08 -2.51 -14.08
CA GLN A 71 -0.49 -1.45 -14.87
C GLN A 71 -0.04 -0.32 -13.94
N LEU A 72 1.18 0.10 -14.11
CA LEU A 72 1.71 1.13 -13.25
C LEU A 72 1.59 2.49 -13.90
N ALA A 73 1.84 3.52 -13.13
CA ALA A 73 1.66 4.89 -13.62
C ALA A 73 2.55 5.20 -14.82
N ASP A 74 3.69 4.56 -14.93
CA ASP A 74 4.57 4.78 -16.06
C ASP A 74 4.22 3.87 -17.23
N ARG A 75 3.07 3.18 -17.14
CA ARG A 75 2.56 2.30 -18.17
C ARG A 75 3.29 0.97 -18.29
N SER A 76 4.27 0.71 -17.46
CA SER A 76 4.85 -0.61 -17.43
C SER A 76 3.82 -1.60 -16.87
N ILE A 77 3.95 -2.85 -17.24
CA ILE A 77 2.98 -3.86 -16.85
C ILE A 77 3.72 -5.05 -16.26
N PRO A 78 4.04 -4.95 -14.99
CA PRO A 78 4.70 -6.09 -14.34
C PRO A 78 3.67 -7.18 -14.10
N TYR A 79 4.13 -8.41 -14.15
CA TYR A 79 3.26 -9.51 -13.80
C TYR A 79 3.52 -9.88 -12.37
N PRO A 80 2.51 -9.94 -11.53
CA PRO A 80 2.73 -10.30 -10.14
C PRO A 80 3.26 -11.70 -10.04
N LYS A 81 4.08 -11.94 -9.04
CA LYS A 81 4.56 -13.28 -8.79
C LYS A 81 3.45 -14.15 -8.21
N GLY A 82 2.43 -13.54 -7.71
CA GLY A 82 1.28 -14.25 -7.18
C GLY A 82 0.60 -13.41 -6.12
N VAL A 83 -0.32 -14.03 -5.41
CA VAL A 83 -1.08 -13.39 -4.34
C VAL A 83 -0.82 -14.16 -3.05
N VAL A 84 -0.52 -13.43 -1.98
CA VAL A 84 -0.45 -14.03 -0.67
C VAL A 84 -1.70 -13.56 0.07
N GLU A 85 -2.47 -14.51 0.59
CA GLU A 85 -3.77 -14.20 1.15
C GLU A 85 -3.79 -14.22 2.65
N ASP A 86 -4.75 -13.50 3.21
CA ASP A 86 -5.02 -13.51 4.64
C ASP A 86 -3.81 -13.12 5.50
N VAL A 87 -3.08 -12.15 5.04
CA VAL A 87 -1.96 -11.64 5.82
C VAL A 87 -2.53 -10.71 6.88
N LEU A 88 -2.14 -10.92 8.12
CA LEU A 88 -2.65 -10.09 9.21
C LEU A 88 -1.81 -8.84 9.36
N VAL A 89 -2.43 -7.71 9.16
CA VAL A 89 -1.79 -6.41 9.24
C VAL A 89 -2.25 -5.74 10.51
N GLN A 90 -1.33 -5.48 11.42
CA GLN A 90 -1.68 -4.86 12.70
C GLN A 90 -1.39 -3.38 12.64
N VAL A 91 -2.38 -2.59 12.96
CA VAL A 91 -2.26 -1.14 13.00
C VAL A 91 -2.64 -0.74 14.42
N ASN A 92 -1.66 -0.33 15.20
CA ASN A 92 -1.80 -0.15 16.64
C ASN A 92 -2.33 -1.46 17.23
N ASP A 93 -3.47 -1.44 17.85
CA ASP A 93 -4.01 -2.65 18.47
C ASP A 93 -5.02 -3.36 17.58
N LEU A 94 -5.29 -2.86 16.42
CA LEU A 94 -6.27 -3.48 15.54
C LEU A 94 -5.58 -4.35 14.51
N VAL A 95 -6.18 -5.48 14.18
CA VAL A 95 -5.60 -6.41 13.23
C VAL A 95 -6.58 -6.63 12.09
N PHE A 96 -6.11 -6.45 10.87
CA PHE A 96 -6.95 -6.58 9.68
C PHE A 96 -6.36 -7.61 8.73
N PRO A 97 -7.17 -8.48 8.15
CA PRO A 97 -6.65 -9.39 7.13
C PRO A 97 -6.54 -8.68 5.79
N ALA A 98 -5.54 -9.02 5.03
CA ALA A 98 -5.35 -8.40 3.72
C ALA A 98 -4.70 -9.40 2.77
N ASP A 99 -5.09 -9.31 1.49
CA ASP A 99 -4.47 -10.10 0.46
C ASP A 99 -3.57 -9.17 -0.33
N PHE A 100 -2.35 -9.62 -0.62
CA PHE A 100 -1.39 -8.78 -1.31
C PHE A 100 -0.95 -9.42 -2.62
N TYR A 101 -0.90 -8.59 -3.66
CA TYR A 101 -0.28 -9.00 -4.92
C TYR A 101 1.20 -8.70 -4.77
N VAL A 102 2.03 -9.67 -5.04
CA VAL A 102 3.47 -9.57 -4.79
C VAL A 102 4.18 -9.21 -6.07
N LEU A 103 4.89 -8.09 -6.07
CA LEU A 103 5.60 -7.61 -7.25
C LEU A 103 7.09 -7.61 -7.02
N ASP A 104 7.83 -8.03 -8.05
CA ASP A 104 9.26 -8.01 -8.01
C ASP A 104 9.71 -6.77 -8.78
N MET A 105 10.25 -5.80 -8.06
CA MET A 105 10.64 -4.55 -8.66
C MET A 105 12.14 -4.39 -8.54
N GLU A 106 12.78 -4.07 -9.63
CA GLU A 106 14.21 -3.99 -9.63
C GLU A 106 14.79 -2.90 -8.75
N ASN A 107 14.10 -1.84 -8.60
CA ASN A 107 14.61 -0.74 -7.78
C ASN A 107 13.86 -0.65 -6.48
N GLY A 108 13.59 -1.79 -5.94
CA GLY A 108 12.73 -1.88 -4.78
C GLY A 108 13.21 -1.19 -3.53
N ASP A 109 14.51 -0.95 -3.45
CA ASP A 109 15.01 -0.34 -2.25
C ASP A 109 14.55 1.10 -2.10
N GLN A 110 14.00 1.63 -3.13
CA GLN A 110 13.56 3.00 -3.08
C GLN A 110 12.09 3.11 -2.78
N ILE A 111 11.45 2.03 -2.49
CA ILE A 111 10.02 2.04 -2.43
C ILE A 111 9.44 1.67 -1.12
N THR A 112 8.26 2.11 -0.85
CA THR A 112 7.50 1.69 0.33
C THR A 112 7.30 0.18 0.29
N PRO A 113 7.50 -0.50 1.37
CA PRO A 113 7.43 -1.97 1.38
C PRO A 113 6.08 -2.53 0.99
N ILE A 114 5.01 -1.88 1.39
CA ILE A 114 3.67 -2.33 1.03
C ILE A 114 2.79 -1.14 0.71
N LEU A 115 1.82 -1.40 -0.13
CA LEU A 115 0.83 -0.42 -0.49
C LEU A 115 -0.53 -0.99 -0.15
N LEU A 116 -1.30 -0.25 0.65
CA LEU A 116 -2.60 -0.68 1.10
C LEU A 116 -3.64 0.10 0.31
N GLY A 117 -4.31 -0.60 -0.59
CA GLY A 117 -5.27 0.01 -1.50
C GLY A 117 -6.69 -0.05 -0.97
N ARG A 118 -7.64 0.17 -1.85
CA ARG A 118 -9.04 0.19 -1.46
C ARG A 118 -9.53 -1.07 -0.73
N PRO A 119 -9.06 -2.27 -1.08
CA PRO A 119 -9.55 -3.43 -0.34
C PRO A 119 -9.22 -3.34 1.15
N PHE A 120 -8.01 -2.88 1.48
CA PHE A 120 -7.65 -2.73 2.88
C PHE A 120 -8.43 -1.59 3.50
N LEU A 121 -8.58 -0.49 2.79
CA LEU A 121 -9.27 0.67 3.33
C LEU A 121 -10.74 0.36 3.60
N LYS A 122 -11.33 -0.52 2.81
CA LYS A 122 -12.70 -0.93 3.07
C LYS A 122 -12.76 -1.85 4.28
N THR A 123 -11.85 -2.79 4.39
CA THR A 123 -11.84 -3.72 5.51
C THR A 123 -11.65 -2.97 6.82
N SER A 124 -10.83 -1.95 6.81
CA SER A 124 -10.54 -1.20 8.01
C SER A 124 -11.52 -0.06 8.24
N LYS A 125 -12.53 0.05 7.38
CA LYS A 125 -13.54 1.11 7.49
C LYS A 125 -12.89 2.46 7.63
N THR A 126 -11.88 2.70 6.82
CA THR A 126 -11.10 3.93 6.90
C THR A 126 -11.95 5.13 6.55
N LYS A 127 -11.86 6.15 7.37
CA LYS A 127 -12.53 7.42 7.12
C LYS A 127 -11.49 8.50 7.19
N ILE A 128 -11.55 9.44 6.26
CA ILE A 128 -10.61 10.53 6.22
C ILE A 128 -11.37 11.82 6.31
N ASP A 129 -11.12 12.57 7.37
CA ASP A 129 -11.71 13.87 7.53
C ASP A 129 -10.65 14.89 7.12
N VAL A 130 -10.77 15.36 5.89
CA VAL A 130 -9.78 16.26 5.35
C VAL A 130 -9.72 17.57 6.10
N HIS A 131 -10.84 18.01 6.58
CA HIS A 131 -10.90 19.30 7.28
C HIS A 131 -10.11 19.24 8.58
N SER A 132 -10.29 18.21 9.34
CA SER A 132 -9.59 18.11 10.62
C SER A 132 -8.23 17.43 10.47
N GLY A 133 -7.98 16.80 9.33
CA GLY A 133 -6.72 16.10 9.15
C GLY A 133 -6.66 14.78 9.90
N ILE A 134 -7.79 14.14 10.13
CA ILE A 134 -7.83 12.91 10.91
C ILE A 134 -8.22 11.74 10.03
N LEU A 135 -7.44 10.68 10.12
CA LEU A 135 -7.77 9.43 9.48
C LEU A 135 -8.12 8.44 10.59
N THR A 136 -9.23 7.73 10.43
CA THR A 136 -9.62 6.74 11.43
C THR A 136 -9.79 5.39 10.78
N MET A 137 -9.46 4.34 11.51
CA MET A 137 -9.74 2.97 11.14
C MET A 137 -10.50 2.35 12.29
N GLU A 138 -11.34 1.39 11.96
CA GLU A 138 -12.22 0.81 12.95
C GLU A 138 -12.34 -0.69 12.79
N PHE A 139 -12.36 -1.41 13.87
CA PHE A 139 -12.64 -2.83 13.85
C PHE A 139 -13.32 -3.22 15.15
N ASP A 140 -14.46 -3.85 15.02
CA ASP A 140 -15.21 -4.39 16.18
C ASP A 140 -15.42 -3.31 17.24
N GLY A 141 -15.78 -2.15 16.83
CA GLY A 141 -16.10 -1.08 17.78
C GLY A 141 -14.90 -0.32 18.30
N GLU A 142 -13.70 -0.77 17.99
CA GLU A 142 -12.51 -0.06 18.43
C GLU A 142 -11.97 0.77 17.28
N THR A 143 -11.41 1.92 17.60
CA THR A 143 -10.98 2.88 16.61
C THR A 143 -9.54 3.28 16.85
N VAL A 144 -8.81 3.52 15.78
CA VAL A 144 -7.49 4.10 15.87
C VAL A 144 -7.48 5.33 14.98
N LYS A 145 -6.78 6.37 15.41
CA LYS A 145 -6.76 7.64 14.70
C LYS A 145 -5.34 8.06 14.38
N PHE A 146 -5.15 8.67 13.21
CA PHE A 146 -3.88 9.21 12.80
C PHE A 146 -4.06 10.63 12.32
N ASN A 147 -3.05 11.46 12.52
CA ASN A 147 -3.06 12.79 11.96
C ASN A 147 -2.43 12.70 10.59
N ILE A 148 -3.21 12.93 9.55
CA ILE A 148 -2.72 12.71 8.20
C ILE A 148 -1.69 13.76 7.80
N TYR A 149 -1.71 14.91 8.41
CA TYR A 149 -0.72 15.93 8.07
C TYR A 149 0.64 15.52 8.62
N ASP A 150 0.66 14.90 9.76
CA ASP A 150 1.91 14.41 10.31
C ASP A 150 2.41 13.27 9.48
N ALA A 151 1.53 12.40 9.06
CA ALA A 151 1.91 11.26 8.25
C ALA A 151 2.49 11.71 6.92
N MET A 152 2.01 12.82 6.40
CA MET A 152 2.50 13.28 5.14
C MET A 152 3.85 13.98 5.24
N LYS A 153 4.22 14.38 6.40
CA LYS A 153 5.43 15.11 6.51
C LYS A 153 6.66 14.33 6.30
N TYR A 154 6.63 13.14 6.72
CA TYR A 154 7.78 12.41 6.78
C TYR A 154 8.55 12.16 5.57
N PRO A 155 8.20 11.43 4.73
CA PRO A 155 9.02 10.99 3.65
C PRO A 155 9.40 12.05 2.72
N ILE A 156 8.65 13.05 2.69
CA ILE A 156 8.78 13.96 1.70
C ILE A 156 10.01 14.72 1.65
N ASP A 157 10.42 15.17 2.67
CA ASP A 157 11.50 16.01 2.66
C ASP A 157 12.78 15.43 2.27
N ASP A 158 13.03 14.34 2.76
CA ASP A 158 14.34 13.82 2.67
C ASP A 158 14.58 12.92 1.53
N ASN A 159 13.58 12.49 0.87
CA ASN A 159 13.80 11.50 -0.15
C ASN A 159 12.79 11.60 -1.26
N PRO A 160 12.99 12.50 -2.12
CA PRO A 160 12.05 12.69 -3.21
C PRO A 160 11.97 11.46 -4.09
N VAL A 161 13.04 10.76 -4.17
CA VAL A 161 12.99 9.58 -4.98
C VAL A 161 12.11 8.58 -4.41
N TYR A 162 12.10 8.54 -3.11
CA TYR A 162 11.32 7.62 -2.45
C TYR A 162 9.91 7.64 -2.89
N SER A 163 9.35 8.78 -2.90
CA SER A 163 7.96 8.75 -3.19
C SER A 163 7.72 8.38 -4.60
N ILE A 164 8.67 8.60 -5.39
CA ILE A 164 8.43 8.26 -6.68
C ILE A 164 8.32 6.92 -6.91
N ASN A 165 9.13 6.25 -6.41
CA ASN A 165 9.14 4.94 -6.78
C ASN A 165 8.09 4.18 -6.41
N VAL A 166 7.53 4.52 -5.49
CA VAL A 166 6.54 3.71 -5.04
C VAL A 166 5.83 3.15 -6.04
N ILE A 167 5.40 3.69 -6.82
CA ILE A 167 4.64 3.05 -7.59
C ILE A 167 4.92 3.09 -8.85
N ASP A 168 5.42 3.82 -9.26
CA ASP A 168 5.52 3.82 -10.46
C ASP A 168 6.29 3.04 -10.87
N SER A 169 6.84 2.80 -10.17
CA SER A 169 7.55 1.98 -10.50
C SER A 169 7.05 1.03 -10.18
N LEU A 170 6.34 1.35 -9.61
CA LEU A 170 5.75 0.40 -9.37
C LEU A 170 5.84 0.43 -10.43
N ALA A 171 6.32 0.87 -10.89
CA ALA A 171 6.63 1.06 -11.87
C ALA A 171 7.48 0.69 -12.43
#